data_2aaaee2a8476d3425c2b5754ec7137e8
#
_entry.id   2aaaee2a8476d3425c2b5754ec7137e8
#
_cell.length_a   1.000
_cell.length_b   1.000
_cell.length_c   1.000
_cell.angle_alpha   90.00
_cell.angle_beta   90.00
_cell.angle_gamma   90.00
#
_symmetry.space_group_name_H-M   'P 1'
#
loop_
_entity.id
_entity.type
_entity.pdbx_description
1 polymer ?
#
loop_
_entity_poly.entity_id
_entity_poly.type
_entity_poly.pdbx_seq_one_letter_code
_entity_poly.pdbx_strand_id
1 'polypeptide(L)'
;SIEAIVYGGTDADIAVAIHARKAAGIQTYGGQSAQVLDASGKLRMIKFSRPTPVPIYVQISELVTSDAYSGDAALKDAIVEYIGSAAGDIAESGLAIGETVYYNRLMCPVNNTPGVVDYTLKVSTDGKTWSKNNIAIDARKKAITGTDKVVIVT
;
A
#
# COMPACT_ATOMS: atom_id res chain seq x y z
N SER A 1 25.93 9.08 3.48
CA SER A 1 24.78 8.51 4.22
C SER A 1 23.71 8.02 3.25
N ILE A 2 22.95 7.03 3.69
CA ILE A 2 21.84 6.47 2.94
C ILE A 2 20.59 6.48 3.80
N GLU A 3 19.42 6.60 3.15
CA GLU A 3 18.12 6.39 3.78
C GLU A 3 17.38 5.28 3.04
N ALA A 4 16.90 4.31 3.81
CA ALA A 4 15.98 3.30 3.30
C ALA A 4 14.56 3.65 3.73
N ILE A 5 13.61 3.60 2.81
CA ILE A 5 12.19 3.76 3.10
C ILE A 5 11.58 2.36 3.00
N VAL A 6 11.04 1.86 4.11
CA VAL A 6 10.62 0.45 4.22
C VAL A 6 9.18 0.35 4.72
N TYR A 7 8.39 -0.42 4.00
CA TYR A 7 7.02 -0.75 4.39
C TYR A 7 6.95 -2.20 4.90
N GLY A 8 6.25 -2.40 6.01
CA GLY A 8 6.14 -3.72 6.65
C GLY A 8 7.41 -4.17 7.36
N GLY A 9 7.35 -5.32 7.99
CA GLY A 9 8.44 -5.90 8.76
C GLY A 9 8.66 -5.24 10.12
N THR A 10 9.40 -5.93 11.01
CA THR A 10 9.79 -5.36 12.30
C THR A 10 11.01 -4.47 12.17
N ASP A 11 11.14 -3.49 13.04
CA ASP A 11 12.28 -2.57 13.01
C ASP A 11 13.61 -3.31 13.22
N ALA A 12 13.61 -4.36 14.04
CA ALA A 12 14.78 -5.19 14.28
C ALA A 12 15.23 -5.94 13.02
N ASP A 13 14.30 -6.59 12.32
CA ASP A 13 14.60 -7.34 11.10
C ASP A 13 15.08 -6.42 9.97
N ILE A 14 14.46 -5.25 9.86
CA ILE A 14 14.85 -4.24 8.88
C ILE A 14 16.26 -3.75 9.15
N ALA A 15 16.58 -3.44 10.41
CA ALA A 15 17.91 -2.99 10.79
C ALA A 15 18.98 -4.03 10.49
N VAL A 16 18.72 -5.31 10.76
CA VAL A 16 19.61 -6.42 10.42
C VAL A 16 19.82 -6.49 8.90
N ALA A 17 18.76 -6.43 8.12
CA ALA A 17 18.84 -6.49 6.66
C ALA A 17 19.62 -5.33 6.06
N ILE A 18 19.42 -4.12 6.57
CA ILE A 18 20.16 -2.92 6.13
C ILE A 18 21.63 -3.05 6.50
N HIS A 19 21.92 -3.45 7.75
CA HIS A 19 23.30 -3.61 8.22
C HIS A 19 24.08 -4.62 7.38
N ALA A 20 23.46 -5.73 7.01
CA ALA A 20 24.08 -6.78 6.21
C ALA A 20 24.40 -6.33 4.77
N ARG A 21 23.71 -5.35 4.24
CA ARG A 21 23.82 -4.95 2.82
C ARG A 21 24.48 -3.60 2.60
N LYS A 22 24.54 -2.76 3.62
CA LYS A 22 25.21 -1.46 3.46
C LYS A 22 26.71 -1.61 3.36
N ALA A 23 27.37 -0.75 2.59
CA ALA A 23 28.81 -0.71 2.55
C ALA A 23 29.41 -0.28 3.90
N ALA A 24 30.59 -0.78 4.22
CA ALA A 24 31.29 -0.39 5.43
C ALA A 24 31.54 1.11 5.47
N GLY A 25 31.37 1.72 6.63
CA GLY A 25 31.59 3.15 6.83
C GLY A 25 30.45 4.08 6.41
N ILE A 26 29.43 3.56 5.70
CA ILE A 26 28.26 4.36 5.33
C ILE A 26 27.30 4.45 6.51
N GLN A 27 26.92 5.66 6.85
CA GLN A 27 25.89 5.92 7.88
C GLN A 27 24.50 5.84 7.28
N THR A 28 23.56 5.43 8.10
CA THR A 28 22.14 5.42 7.77
C THR A 28 21.42 6.54 8.49
N TYR A 29 20.34 7.07 7.90
CA TYR A 29 19.49 8.05 8.56
C TYR A 29 18.00 7.73 8.31
N GLY A 30 17.14 8.35 9.08
CA GLY A 30 15.69 8.18 8.99
C GLY A 30 14.99 8.43 10.32
N GLY A 31 13.68 8.38 10.30
CA GLY A 31 12.83 8.63 11.48
C GLY A 31 12.70 7.44 12.44
N GLN A 32 13.06 6.25 11.99
CA GLN A 32 13.07 5.03 12.80
C GLN A 32 14.49 4.58 13.08
N SER A 33 14.70 3.84 14.16
CA SER A 33 16.01 3.29 14.48
C SER A 33 15.92 1.98 15.26
N ALA A 34 16.86 1.09 15.02
CA ALA A 34 17.05 -0.11 15.81
C ALA A 34 18.54 -0.43 15.93
N GLN A 35 18.91 -1.16 16.97
CA GLN A 35 20.28 -1.58 17.21
C GLN A 35 20.55 -2.95 16.64
N VAL A 36 21.74 -3.12 16.07
CA VAL A 36 22.23 -4.38 15.55
C VAL A 36 23.62 -4.65 16.11
N LEU A 37 23.88 -5.88 16.54
CA LEU A 37 25.23 -6.31 16.91
C LEU A 37 26.04 -6.58 15.63
N ASP A 38 27.18 -5.91 15.50
CA ASP A 38 28.10 -6.20 14.40
C ASP A 38 28.98 -7.43 14.70
N ALA A 39 29.76 -7.87 13.72
CA ALA A 39 30.64 -9.03 13.85
C ALA A 39 31.70 -8.88 14.96
N SER A 40 32.01 -7.66 15.39
CA SER A 40 32.93 -7.37 16.49
C SER A 40 32.24 -7.34 17.87
N GLY A 41 30.94 -7.58 17.91
CA GLY A 41 30.14 -7.52 19.15
C GLY A 41 29.77 -6.12 19.59
N LYS A 42 29.94 -5.10 18.74
CA LYS A 42 29.53 -3.72 19.02
C LYS A 42 28.10 -3.46 18.53
N LEU A 43 27.34 -2.72 19.33
CA LEU A 43 26.04 -2.26 18.95
C LEU A 43 26.14 -1.12 17.91
N ARG A 44 25.43 -1.27 16.82
CA ARG A 44 25.32 -0.26 15.76
C ARG A 44 23.90 0.21 15.66
N MET A 45 23.71 1.53 15.65
CA MET A 45 22.41 2.14 15.41
C MET A 45 22.16 2.21 13.91
N ILE A 46 21.09 1.56 13.47
CA ILE A 46 20.64 1.59 12.07
C ILE A 46 19.36 2.42 12.02
N LYS A 47 19.34 3.39 11.14
CA LYS A 47 18.20 4.28 10.93
C LYS A 47 17.56 4.02 9.56
N PHE A 48 16.27 4.21 9.49
CA PHE A 48 15.48 4.10 8.27
C PHE A 48 14.19 4.89 8.42
N SER A 49 13.38 4.95 7.39
CA SER A 49 12.09 5.65 7.42
C SER A 49 10.97 4.72 7.01
N ARG A 50 9.77 5.04 7.45
CA ARG A 50 8.52 4.45 7.00
C ARG A 50 7.84 5.38 5.99
N PRO A 51 7.17 4.86 4.96
CA PRO A 51 6.42 5.71 4.06
C PRO A 51 5.19 6.30 4.78
N THR A 52 4.85 7.52 4.43
CA THR A 52 3.60 8.12 4.90
C THR A 52 2.43 7.51 4.12
N PRO A 53 1.39 7.00 4.78
CA PRO A 53 0.24 6.44 4.09
C PRO A 53 -0.61 7.53 3.43
N VAL A 54 -1.10 7.25 2.24
CA VAL A 54 -2.08 8.07 1.52
C VAL A 54 -3.36 7.25 1.41
N PRO A 55 -4.42 7.59 2.15
CA PRO A 55 -5.69 6.87 2.05
C PRO A 55 -6.31 7.05 0.67
N ILE A 56 -6.72 5.94 0.06
CA ILE A 56 -7.40 5.91 -1.22
C ILE A 56 -8.82 5.42 -0.99
N TYR A 57 -9.78 6.18 -1.47
CA TYR A 57 -11.20 5.84 -1.44
C TYR A 57 -11.64 5.44 -2.84
N VAL A 58 -12.42 4.38 -2.93
CA VAL A 58 -12.96 3.87 -4.19
C VAL A 58 -14.47 3.78 -4.08
N GLN A 59 -15.17 4.31 -5.07
CA GLN A 59 -16.61 4.22 -5.17
C GLN A 59 -17.00 3.39 -6.40
N ILE A 60 -17.82 2.39 -6.17
CA ILE A 60 -18.47 1.61 -7.23
C ILE A 60 -19.95 1.96 -7.20
N SER A 61 -20.46 2.46 -8.31
CA SER A 61 -21.87 2.77 -8.50
C SER A 61 -22.40 2.14 -9.77
N GLU A 62 -23.71 2.11 -9.93
CA GLU A 62 -24.38 1.54 -11.10
C GLU A 62 -23.94 0.08 -11.35
N LEU A 63 -23.70 -0.67 -10.28
CA LEU A 63 -23.20 -2.04 -10.34
C LEU A 63 -24.28 -2.98 -10.91
N VAL A 64 -23.93 -3.67 -11.97
CA VAL A 64 -24.70 -4.74 -12.58
C VAL A 64 -23.97 -6.06 -12.35
N THR A 65 -24.68 -7.04 -11.82
CA THR A 65 -24.12 -8.35 -11.48
C THR A 65 -24.89 -9.49 -12.12
N SER A 66 -24.23 -10.63 -12.24
CA SER A 66 -24.83 -11.91 -12.64
C SER A 66 -24.95 -12.85 -11.45
N ASP A 67 -25.52 -14.05 -11.67
CA ASP A 67 -25.67 -15.07 -10.63
C ASP A 67 -24.33 -15.56 -10.04
N ALA A 68 -23.23 -15.32 -10.73
CA ALA A 68 -21.90 -15.66 -10.24
C ALA A 68 -21.38 -14.70 -9.16
N TYR A 69 -22.04 -13.57 -8.96
CA TYR A 69 -21.62 -12.57 -7.96
C TYR A 69 -21.93 -13.06 -6.55
N SER A 70 -20.89 -13.18 -5.73
CA SER A 70 -20.99 -13.72 -4.36
C SER A 70 -21.26 -12.66 -3.29
N GLY A 71 -21.30 -11.39 -3.64
CA GLY A 71 -21.58 -10.29 -2.73
C GLY A 71 -20.49 -9.20 -2.70
N ASP A 72 -20.84 -8.10 -2.07
CA ASP A 72 -20.00 -6.88 -2.04
C ASP A 72 -18.66 -7.09 -1.31
N ALA A 73 -18.61 -8.00 -0.34
CA ALA A 73 -17.38 -8.28 0.41
C ALA A 73 -16.25 -8.76 -0.50
N ALA A 74 -16.54 -9.66 -1.45
CA ALA A 74 -15.54 -10.15 -2.39
C ALA A 74 -15.00 -9.05 -3.31
N LEU A 75 -15.87 -8.16 -3.77
CA LEU A 75 -15.48 -7.02 -4.59
C LEU A 75 -14.61 -6.02 -3.80
N LYS A 76 -15.00 -5.70 -2.58
CA LYS A 76 -14.21 -4.83 -1.69
C LYS A 76 -12.85 -5.42 -1.40
N ASP A 77 -12.78 -6.70 -1.05
CA ASP A 77 -11.53 -7.39 -0.74
C ASP A 77 -10.58 -7.41 -1.94
N ALA A 78 -11.09 -7.58 -3.14
CA ALA A 78 -10.29 -7.54 -4.37
C ALA A 78 -9.62 -6.17 -4.57
N ILE A 79 -10.34 -5.09 -4.31
CA ILE A 79 -9.81 -3.73 -4.41
C ILE A 79 -8.78 -3.46 -3.31
N VAL A 80 -9.07 -3.88 -2.08
CA VAL A 80 -8.17 -3.72 -0.93
C VAL A 80 -6.86 -4.49 -1.15
N GLU A 81 -6.94 -5.70 -1.67
CA GLU A 81 -5.75 -6.51 -1.99
C GLU A 81 -4.90 -5.85 -3.07
N TYR A 82 -5.51 -5.25 -4.08
CA TYR A 82 -4.79 -4.57 -5.15
C TYR A 82 -4.06 -3.31 -4.68
N ILE A 83 -4.72 -2.46 -3.91
CA ILE A 83 -4.13 -1.20 -3.41
C ILE A 83 -3.20 -1.45 -2.22
N GLY A 84 -3.60 -2.32 -1.31
CA GLY A 84 -2.91 -2.61 -0.06
C GLY A 84 -3.59 -1.97 1.16
N SER A 85 -3.58 -2.67 2.27
CA SER A 85 -4.19 -2.21 3.52
C SER A 85 -3.16 -1.60 4.47
N ALA A 86 -3.64 -0.75 5.38
CA ALA A 86 -2.80 -0.10 6.40
C ALA A 86 -2.26 -1.09 7.45
N ALA A 87 -2.98 -2.19 7.69
CA ALA A 87 -2.60 -3.23 8.66
C ALA A 87 -1.59 -4.24 8.10
N GLY A 88 -0.87 -3.88 7.03
CA GLY A 88 -0.04 -4.77 6.25
C GLY A 88 1.10 -5.45 6.99
N ASP A 89 0.81 -6.58 7.62
CA ASP A 89 1.83 -7.56 7.97
C ASP A 89 2.42 -8.22 6.71
N ILE A 90 1.81 -7.99 5.57
CA ILE A 90 2.23 -8.52 4.27
C ILE A 90 2.86 -7.38 3.48
N ALA A 91 4.16 -7.20 3.67
CA ALA A 91 4.95 -6.15 3.02
C ALA A 91 4.96 -6.24 1.47
N GLU A 92 4.47 -7.32 0.92
CA GLU A 92 4.56 -7.62 -0.51
C GLU A 92 3.25 -7.41 -1.28
N SER A 93 2.13 -7.17 -0.57
CA SER A 93 0.84 -6.96 -1.22
C SER A 93 0.54 -5.49 -1.47
N GLY A 94 -0.15 -5.22 -2.56
CA GLY A 94 -0.60 -3.88 -2.92
C GLY A 94 0.39 -3.08 -3.75
N LEU A 95 0.10 -1.80 -3.88
CA LEU A 95 0.93 -0.88 -4.64
C LEU A 95 2.23 -0.56 -3.89
N ALA A 96 3.30 -0.35 -4.64
CA ALA A 96 4.61 -0.04 -4.08
C ALA A 96 4.67 1.39 -3.50
N ILE A 97 5.71 1.65 -2.71
CA ILE A 97 6.02 3.00 -2.23
C ILE A 97 6.24 3.91 -3.44
N GLY A 98 5.56 5.05 -3.48
CA GLY A 98 5.66 6.02 -4.57
C GLY A 98 4.93 5.62 -5.86
N GLU A 99 4.24 4.49 -5.86
CA GLU A 99 3.52 4.04 -7.05
C GLU A 99 2.22 4.80 -7.23
N THR A 100 2.05 5.37 -8.41
CA THR A 100 0.83 6.06 -8.81
C THR A 100 -0.36 5.10 -8.82
N VAL A 101 -1.49 5.56 -8.31
CA VAL A 101 -2.77 4.85 -8.46
C VAL A 101 -3.33 5.17 -9.85
N TYR A 102 -3.14 4.25 -10.78
CA TYR A 102 -3.69 4.39 -12.12
C TYR A 102 -5.15 3.99 -12.15
N TYR A 103 -6.00 4.92 -12.51
CA TYR A 103 -7.45 4.70 -12.57
C TYR A 103 -7.83 3.47 -13.39
N ASN A 104 -7.26 3.34 -14.58
CA ASN A 104 -7.57 2.21 -15.47
C ASN A 104 -7.15 0.86 -14.90
N ARG A 105 -6.11 0.83 -14.07
CA ARG A 105 -5.64 -0.42 -13.46
C ARG A 105 -6.50 -0.87 -12.29
N LEU A 106 -7.20 0.05 -11.64
CA LEU A 106 -8.18 -0.29 -10.61
C LEU A 106 -9.36 -1.10 -11.16
N MET A 107 -9.61 -1.02 -12.44
CA MET A 107 -10.64 -1.82 -13.07
C MET A 107 -10.28 -3.32 -13.11
N CYS A 108 -8.98 -3.67 -13.10
CA CYS A 108 -8.56 -5.07 -13.16
C CYS A 108 -9.12 -5.92 -12.01
N PRO A 109 -8.95 -5.56 -10.74
CA PRO A 109 -9.53 -6.36 -9.64
C PRO A 109 -11.05 -6.38 -9.68
N VAL A 110 -11.70 -5.31 -10.11
CA VAL A 110 -13.16 -5.25 -10.25
C VAL A 110 -13.63 -6.18 -11.35
N ASN A 111 -13.00 -6.11 -12.53
CA ASN A 111 -13.36 -6.96 -13.67
C ASN A 111 -13.08 -8.44 -13.41
N ASN A 112 -12.07 -8.74 -12.60
CA ASN A 112 -11.74 -10.12 -12.23
C ASN A 112 -12.61 -10.68 -11.09
N THR A 113 -13.44 -9.86 -10.47
CA THR A 113 -14.38 -10.33 -9.46
C THR A 113 -15.53 -11.08 -10.15
N PRO A 114 -15.77 -12.36 -9.83
CA PRO A 114 -16.82 -13.13 -10.50
C PRO A 114 -18.19 -12.48 -10.39
N GLY A 115 -18.90 -12.42 -11.51
CA GLY A 115 -20.26 -11.91 -11.56
C GLY A 115 -20.40 -10.40 -11.69
N VAL A 116 -19.34 -9.66 -11.72
CA VAL A 116 -19.38 -8.21 -12.04
C VAL A 116 -19.54 -8.06 -13.55
N VAL A 117 -20.61 -7.39 -13.98
CA VAL A 117 -20.96 -7.21 -15.41
C VAL A 117 -20.68 -5.80 -15.85
N ASP A 118 -21.14 -4.82 -15.09
CA ASP A 118 -20.97 -3.41 -15.42
C ASP A 118 -20.94 -2.56 -14.14
N TYR A 119 -20.32 -1.39 -14.21
CA TYR A 119 -20.20 -0.49 -13.06
C TYR A 119 -19.65 0.86 -13.49
N THR A 120 -19.74 1.84 -12.60
CA THR A 120 -19.00 3.08 -12.65
C THR A 120 -18.04 3.17 -11.48
N LEU A 121 -16.76 3.36 -11.75
CA LEU A 121 -15.72 3.48 -10.72
C LEU A 121 -15.26 4.92 -10.61
N LYS A 122 -15.13 5.40 -9.38
CA LYS A 122 -14.53 6.71 -9.06
C LYS A 122 -13.56 6.56 -7.91
N VAL A 123 -12.58 7.44 -7.85
CA VAL A 123 -11.55 7.46 -6.81
C VAL A 123 -11.50 8.81 -6.11
N SER A 124 -10.99 8.79 -4.88
CA SER A 124 -10.85 9.98 -4.05
C SER A 124 -9.71 9.81 -3.05
N THR A 125 -9.14 10.92 -2.60
CA THR A 125 -8.19 10.95 -1.48
C THR A 125 -8.82 11.44 -0.18
N ASP A 126 -10.03 11.98 -0.22
CA ASP A 126 -10.73 12.53 0.94
C ASP A 126 -12.12 11.88 1.22
N GLY A 127 -12.56 11.00 0.31
CA GLY A 127 -13.88 10.37 0.41
C GLY A 127 -15.06 11.30 0.10
N LYS A 128 -14.80 12.49 -0.40
CA LYS A 128 -15.81 13.52 -0.70
C LYS A 128 -15.76 13.97 -2.15
N THR A 129 -14.58 14.27 -2.65
CA THR A 129 -14.37 14.71 -4.04
C THR A 129 -13.96 13.50 -4.88
N TRP A 130 -14.82 13.12 -5.80
CA TRP A 130 -14.67 11.92 -6.63
C TRP A 130 -14.24 12.26 -8.05
N SER A 131 -13.34 11.46 -8.60
CA SER A 131 -12.87 11.65 -9.97
C SER A 131 -12.56 10.33 -10.66
N LYS A 132 -12.25 10.40 -11.95
CA LYS A 132 -11.75 9.28 -12.76
C LYS A 132 -10.28 9.50 -13.13
N ASN A 133 -9.58 10.31 -12.37
CA ASN A 133 -8.18 10.66 -12.63
C ASN A 133 -7.23 9.72 -11.88
N ASN A 134 -6.03 9.58 -12.40
CA ASN A 134 -4.93 8.95 -11.69
C ASN A 134 -4.59 9.76 -10.42
N ILE A 135 -4.13 9.08 -9.38
CA ILE A 135 -3.68 9.72 -8.15
C ILE A 135 -2.17 9.51 -8.06
N ALA A 136 -1.41 10.59 -8.24
CA ALA A 136 0.03 10.58 -8.08
C ALA A 136 0.39 10.42 -6.60
N ILE A 137 1.36 9.56 -6.31
CA ILE A 137 1.84 9.28 -4.96
C ILE A 137 3.29 9.75 -4.86
N ASP A 138 3.59 10.57 -3.87
CA ASP A 138 4.94 11.03 -3.60
C ASP A 138 5.88 9.83 -3.34
N ALA A 139 7.15 9.97 -3.73
CA ALA A 139 8.16 8.92 -3.61
C ALA A 139 8.38 8.41 -2.16
N ARG A 140 7.99 9.19 -1.17
CA ARG A 140 8.08 8.84 0.26
C ARG A 140 6.75 8.39 0.85
N LYS A 141 5.74 8.23 0.04
CA LYS A 141 4.38 7.87 0.46
C LYS A 141 3.95 6.56 -0.20
N LYS A 142 2.93 5.96 0.36
CA LYS A 142 2.35 4.71 -0.15
C LYS A 142 0.84 4.79 -0.10
N ALA A 143 0.19 4.45 -1.22
CA ALA A 143 -1.26 4.32 -1.27
C ALA A 143 -1.73 3.16 -0.39
N ILE A 144 -2.74 3.40 0.41
CA ILE A 144 -3.40 2.39 1.24
C ILE A 144 -4.92 2.55 1.13
N THR A 145 -5.62 1.48 1.38
CA THR A 145 -7.08 1.50 1.50
C THR A 145 -7.55 0.50 2.56
N GLY A 146 -8.82 0.34 2.70
CA GLY A 146 -9.47 -0.63 3.58
C GLY A 146 -10.91 -0.83 3.15
N THR A 147 -11.58 -1.86 3.67
CA THR A 147 -12.98 -2.14 3.33
C THR A 147 -13.92 -0.99 3.70
N ASP A 148 -13.56 -0.21 4.70
CA ASP A 148 -14.27 1.01 5.12
C ASP A 148 -14.15 2.18 4.12
N LYS A 149 -13.17 2.12 3.21
CA LYS A 149 -12.89 3.14 2.19
C LYS A 149 -13.37 2.74 0.79
N VAL A 150 -13.81 1.52 0.63
CA VAL A 150 -14.43 1.04 -0.61
C VAL A 150 -15.94 1.09 -0.45
N VAL A 151 -16.59 1.96 -1.20
CA VAL A 151 -18.03 2.22 -1.09
C VAL A 151 -18.73 1.68 -2.33
N ILE A 152 -19.70 0.81 -2.11
CA ILE A 152 -20.58 0.32 -3.17
C ILE A 152 -21.94 1.00 -2.99
N VAL A 153 -22.30 1.84 -3.95
CA VAL A 153 -23.53 2.61 -3.94
C VAL A 153 -24.62 1.82 -4.64
N THR A 154 -25.69 1.59 -3.93
CA THR A 154 -26.89 0.90 -4.47
C THR A 154 -27.90 1.88 -5.03
#